data_0b879ccec4244ae62a023c94030f0cf1
#
_entry.id   0b879ccec4244ae62a023c94030f0cf1
#
_cell.length_a   1.000
_cell.length_b   1.000
_cell.length_c   1.000
_cell.angle_alpha   90.00
_cell.angle_beta   90.00
_cell.angle_gamma   90.00
#
_symmetry.space_group_name_H-M   'P 1'
#
loop_
_entity.id
_entity.type
_entity.pdbx_description
1 polymer ?
#
loop_
_entity_poly.entity_id
_entity_poly.type
_entity_poly.pdbx_seq_one_letter_code
_entity_poly.pdbx_strand_id
1 'polypeptide(L)'
;SEMALLAAHMDFDAASGILGRLTGLDASDGGIRIVAEQIGSRVADERETLPPAQSAASRLVDRSAPAGRTLVLQADGVMGRFTDDWHEAMVGVVAEIIGHKKDGRPILRVLEVVTIPRDRTTFWQVFNAAAKRQGLEAAKHVLFVGDAGGGNFDLASELDATMEQVLDFYHASQHLYAALEAGYADCGKAEIDKRHETLKERLKQKGGADAVIRRLAKLATRSVLSAAAQDTLRREIEYFRKNCHRMHYFSL
;
A
#
# COMPACT_ATOMS: atom_id res chain seq x y z
N SER A 1 -13.16 -13.68 20.09
CA SER A 1 -12.46 -13.99 21.35
C SER A 1 -11.25 -13.07 21.50
N GLU A 2 -10.82 -12.80 22.71
CA GLU A 2 -9.65 -11.97 23.01
C GLU A 2 -8.38 -12.51 22.37
N MET A 3 -8.21 -13.83 22.30
CA MET A 3 -7.10 -14.49 21.60
C MET A 3 -7.03 -14.08 20.13
N ALA A 4 -8.16 -14.10 19.41
CA ALA A 4 -8.17 -13.71 18.00
C ALA A 4 -7.94 -12.22 17.80
N LEU A 5 -8.42 -11.38 18.73
CA LEU A 5 -8.16 -9.94 18.70
C LEU A 5 -6.66 -9.65 18.88
N LEU A 6 -6.01 -10.29 19.85
CA LEU A 6 -4.57 -10.14 20.06
C LEU A 6 -3.77 -10.65 18.85
N ALA A 7 -4.14 -11.81 18.31
CA ALA A 7 -3.49 -12.40 17.14
C ALA A 7 -3.63 -11.55 15.85
N ALA A 8 -4.66 -10.71 15.77
CA ALA A 8 -4.83 -9.77 14.65
C ALA A 8 -3.92 -8.54 14.74
N HIS A 9 -3.32 -8.26 15.89
CA HIS A 9 -2.53 -7.05 16.13
C HIS A 9 -1.06 -7.30 16.43
N MET A 10 -0.67 -8.54 16.70
CA MET A 10 0.71 -8.91 17.05
C MET A 10 1.01 -10.36 16.69
N ASP A 11 2.28 -10.76 16.75
CA ASP A 11 2.64 -12.17 16.59
C ASP A 11 2.09 -13.07 17.72
N PHE A 12 2.00 -14.36 17.46
CA PHE A 12 1.34 -15.30 18.38
C PHE A 12 2.08 -15.47 19.71
N ASP A 13 3.40 -15.31 19.73
CA ASP A 13 4.22 -15.39 20.95
C ASP A 13 3.95 -14.16 21.84
N ALA A 14 3.96 -12.96 21.27
CA ALA A 14 3.60 -11.74 21.99
C ALA A 14 2.14 -11.77 22.49
N ALA A 15 1.20 -12.28 21.68
CA ALA A 15 -0.19 -12.45 22.05
C ALA A 15 -0.35 -13.40 23.25
N SER A 16 0.39 -14.52 23.25
CA SER A 16 0.45 -15.46 24.38
C SER A 16 0.93 -14.79 25.66
N GLY A 17 2.05 -14.08 25.60
CA GLY A 17 2.62 -13.38 26.76
C GLY A 17 1.70 -12.29 27.32
N ILE A 18 0.97 -11.57 26.48
CA ILE A 18 0.00 -10.54 26.92
C ILE A 18 -1.23 -11.19 27.55
N LEU A 19 -1.78 -12.23 26.91
CA LEU A 19 -2.96 -12.94 27.44
C LEU A 19 -2.66 -13.49 28.83
N GLY A 20 -1.53 -14.16 29.02
CA GLY A 20 -1.10 -14.68 30.32
C GLY A 20 -1.00 -13.61 31.40
N ARG A 21 -0.47 -12.43 31.07
CA ARG A 21 -0.35 -11.30 32.02
C ARG A 21 -1.69 -10.65 32.36
N LEU A 22 -2.61 -10.53 31.40
CA LEU A 22 -3.89 -9.85 31.60
C LEU A 22 -4.96 -10.75 32.25
N THR A 23 -4.95 -12.03 31.91
CA THR A 23 -6.04 -12.94 32.30
C THR A 23 -5.61 -14.07 33.23
N GLY A 24 -4.31 -14.30 33.39
CA GLY A 24 -3.77 -15.48 34.08
C GLY A 24 -3.97 -16.80 33.32
N LEU A 25 -4.44 -16.75 32.06
CA LEU A 25 -4.61 -17.94 31.22
C LEU A 25 -3.30 -18.25 30.51
N ASP A 26 -2.83 -19.48 30.68
CA ASP A 26 -1.67 -19.99 29.94
C ASP A 26 -2.14 -20.59 28.60
N ALA A 27 -1.96 -19.82 27.54
CA ALA A 27 -2.28 -20.26 26.18
C ALA A 27 -1.00 -20.20 25.33
N SER A 28 -0.60 -21.34 24.79
CA SER A 28 0.55 -21.38 23.89
C SER A 28 0.28 -20.59 22.60
N ASP A 29 1.37 -20.13 21.94
CA ASP A 29 1.32 -19.51 20.62
C ASP A 29 0.56 -20.37 19.60
N GLY A 30 0.81 -21.70 19.59
CA GLY A 30 0.05 -22.67 18.79
C GLY A 30 -1.44 -22.71 19.11
N GLY A 31 -1.81 -22.61 20.39
CA GLY A 31 -3.21 -22.54 20.81
C GLY A 31 -3.90 -21.26 20.32
N ILE A 32 -3.22 -20.12 20.42
CA ILE A 32 -3.75 -18.84 19.93
C ILE A 32 -3.89 -18.88 18.39
N ARG A 33 -2.94 -19.45 17.68
CA ARG A 33 -2.99 -19.64 16.23
C ARG A 33 -4.23 -20.44 15.82
N ILE A 34 -4.47 -21.60 16.44
CA ILE A 34 -5.64 -22.46 16.13
C ILE A 34 -6.95 -21.68 16.32
N VAL A 35 -7.11 -20.93 17.41
CA VAL A 35 -8.29 -20.12 17.65
C VAL A 35 -8.43 -19.00 16.63
N ALA A 36 -7.34 -18.33 16.25
CA ALA A 36 -7.34 -17.29 15.23
C ALA A 36 -7.73 -17.85 13.86
N GLU A 37 -7.17 -19.00 13.46
CA GLU A 37 -7.50 -19.69 12.22
C GLU A 37 -8.98 -20.14 12.17
N GLN A 38 -9.50 -20.70 13.24
CA GLN A 38 -10.92 -21.10 13.32
C GLN A 38 -11.88 -19.91 13.21
N ILE A 39 -11.56 -18.79 13.87
CA ILE A 39 -12.37 -17.58 13.77
C ILE A 39 -12.24 -16.96 12.40
N GLY A 40 -11.01 -16.94 11.83
CA GLY A 40 -10.75 -16.45 10.48
C GLY A 40 -11.54 -17.22 9.42
N SER A 41 -11.56 -18.57 9.50
CA SER A 41 -12.35 -19.41 8.60
C SER A 41 -13.85 -19.12 8.72
N ARG A 42 -14.38 -19.01 9.92
CA ARG A 42 -15.81 -18.67 10.13
C ARG A 42 -16.17 -17.31 9.56
N VAL A 43 -15.31 -16.31 9.74
CA VAL A 43 -15.51 -14.97 9.15
C VAL A 43 -15.45 -15.02 7.62
N ALA A 44 -14.56 -15.85 7.04
CA ALA A 44 -14.48 -16.04 5.60
C ALA A 44 -15.75 -16.68 5.07
N ASP A 45 -16.21 -17.79 5.69
CA ASP A 45 -17.46 -18.48 5.31
C ASP A 45 -18.68 -17.54 5.40
N GLU A 46 -18.77 -16.73 6.46
CA GLU A 46 -19.83 -15.73 6.60
C GLU A 46 -19.78 -14.65 5.50
N ARG A 47 -18.57 -14.28 5.04
CA ARG A 47 -18.40 -13.32 3.93
C ARG A 47 -18.78 -13.91 2.58
N GLU A 48 -18.50 -15.18 2.34
CA GLU A 48 -18.89 -15.87 1.09
C GLU A 48 -20.38 -16.11 0.99
N THR A 49 -21.06 -16.36 2.12
CA THR A 49 -22.50 -16.64 2.16
C THR A 49 -23.36 -15.39 2.16
N LEU A 50 -22.82 -14.23 2.54
CA LEU A 50 -23.56 -12.97 2.52
C LEU A 50 -23.41 -12.26 1.17
N PRO A 51 -24.53 -11.79 0.55
CA PRO A 51 -24.43 -10.92 -0.59
C PRO A 51 -23.49 -9.75 -0.29
N PRO A 52 -22.71 -9.25 -1.27
CA PRO A 52 -21.71 -8.19 -1.06
C PRO A 52 -22.25 -6.94 -0.33
N ALA A 53 -23.55 -6.71 -0.42
CA ALA A 53 -24.25 -5.61 0.25
C ALA A 53 -24.59 -5.84 1.73
N GLN A 54 -24.39 -7.05 2.28
CA GLN A 54 -24.85 -7.44 3.62
C GLN A 54 -23.76 -7.98 4.55
N SER A 55 -22.47 -7.86 4.19
CA SER A 55 -21.40 -8.27 5.10
C SER A 55 -21.48 -7.51 6.44
N ALA A 56 -21.07 -8.15 7.53
CA ALA A 56 -21.18 -7.59 8.91
C ALA A 56 -20.54 -6.20 9.06
N ALA A 57 -19.54 -5.87 8.24
CA ALA A 57 -18.96 -4.52 8.13
C ALA A 57 -19.98 -3.44 7.73
N SER A 58 -21.04 -3.83 6.99
CA SER A 58 -22.12 -2.92 6.60
C SER A 58 -22.99 -2.44 7.76
N ARG A 59 -22.93 -3.09 8.93
CA ARG A 59 -23.74 -2.72 10.10
C ARG A 59 -23.16 -1.58 10.93
N LEU A 60 -21.89 -1.23 10.73
CA LEU A 60 -21.21 -0.16 11.46
C LEU A 60 -21.03 1.12 10.63
N VAL A 61 -21.48 1.14 9.39
CA VAL A 61 -21.36 2.31 8.54
C VAL A 61 -22.51 3.26 8.84
N ASP A 62 -22.18 4.37 9.46
CA ASP A 62 -23.06 5.54 9.49
C ASP A 62 -23.31 5.96 8.03
N ARG A 63 -24.53 5.68 7.54
CA ARG A 63 -24.96 5.93 6.15
C ARG A 63 -25.00 7.42 5.77
N SER A 64 -24.76 8.30 6.70
CA SER A 64 -24.57 9.72 6.48
C SER A 64 -23.10 10.05 6.21
N ALA A 65 -22.50 9.47 5.16
CA ALA A 65 -21.18 9.92 4.73
C ALA A 65 -21.26 11.42 4.41
N PRO A 66 -20.53 12.30 5.14
CA PRO A 66 -20.63 13.72 4.87
C PRO A 66 -20.22 14.02 3.45
N ALA A 67 -21.08 14.70 2.71
CA ALA A 67 -20.76 15.17 1.37
C ALA A 67 -19.50 16.04 1.42
N GLY A 68 -18.56 15.80 0.52
CA GLY A 68 -17.37 16.64 0.39
C GLY A 68 -16.07 16.08 0.97
N ARG A 69 -16.04 14.81 1.44
CA ARG A 69 -14.81 14.16 1.91
C ARG A 69 -13.88 13.73 0.78
N THR A 70 -12.59 13.62 1.10
CA THR A 70 -11.59 13.01 0.23
C THR A 70 -11.36 11.57 0.67
N LEU A 71 -11.64 10.61 -0.23
CA LEU A 71 -11.30 9.21 -0.04
C LEU A 71 -9.91 8.90 -0.57
N VAL A 72 -9.22 8.01 0.13
CA VAL A 72 -7.95 7.44 -0.28
C VAL A 72 -8.14 5.92 -0.41
N LEU A 73 -7.94 5.40 -1.60
CA LEU A 73 -7.93 3.98 -1.89
C LEU A 73 -6.48 3.54 -2.09
N GLN A 74 -6.09 2.46 -1.47
CA GLN A 74 -4.76 1.87 -1.66
C GLN A 74 -4.92 0.38 -1.88
N ALA A 75 -4.17 -0.17 -2.85
CA ALA A 75 -4.10 -1.61 -3.07
C ALA A 75 -2.66 -2.03 -3.34
N ASP A 76 -2.24 -3.10 -2.68
CA ASP A 76 -0.89 -3.65 -2.79
C ASP A 76 -0.91 -5.17 -2.64
N GLY A 77 0.09 -5.85 -3.22
CA GLY A 77 0.31 -7.28 -3.07
C GLY A 77 1.33 -7.57 -1.98
N VAL A 78 0.98 -8.42 -1.03
CA VAL A 78 1.87 -8.87 0.04
C VAL A 78 2.15 -10.35 -0.11
N MET A 79 3.43 -10.74 -0.17
CA MET A 79 3.82 -12.15 -0.15
C MET A 79 3.68 -12.69 1.27
N GLY A 80 2.82 -13.69 1.43
CA GLY A 80 2.59 -14.39 2.68
C GLY A 80 2.91 -15.88 2.56
N ARG A 81 3.35 -16.47 3.68
CA ARG A 81 3.52 -17.93 3.76
C ARG A 81 2.20 -18.57 4.15
N PHE A 82 1.67 -19.38 3.26
CA PHE A 82 0.50 -20.22 3.49
C PHE A 82 0.94 -21.64 3.88
N THR A 83 -0.02 -22.53 4.13
CA THR A 83 0.25 -23.90 4.55
C THR A 83 0.99 -24.74 3.48
N ASP A 84 0.79 -24.41 2.22
CA ASP A 84 1.36 -25.08 1.06
C ASP A 84 2.65 -24.40 0.55
N ASP A 85 2.66 -23.06 0.43
CA ASP A 85 3.82 -22.32 -0.07
C ASP A 85 3.65 -20.79 0.15
N TRP A 86 4.58 -19.99 -0.41
CA TRP A 86 4.48 -18.54 -0.47
C TRP A 86 3.52 -18.12 -1.59
N HIS A 87 2.50 -17.35 -1.23
CA HIS A 87 1.55 -16.78 -2.18
C HIS A 87 1.34 -15.29 -1.96
N GLU A 88 0.95 -14.60 -3.03
CA GLU A 88 0.51 -13.23 -2.94
C GLU A 88 -0.89 -13.16 -2.31
N ALA A 89 -1.05 -12.26 -1.34
CA ALA A 89 -2.34 -11.81 -0.87
C ALA A 89 -2.49 -10.33 -1.24
N MET A 90 -3.59 -9.99 -1.91
CA MET A 90 -3.92 -8.59 -2.18
C MET A 90 -4.52 -7.96 -0.93
N VAL A 91 -4.02 -6.79 -0.58
CA VAL A 91 -4.51 -5.96 0.54
C VAL A 91 -5.00 -4.63 -0.01
N GLY A 92 -6.24 -4.29 0.30
CA GLY A 92 -6.85 -3.02 -0.05
C GLY A 92 -7.24 -2.23 1.19
N VAL A 93 -7.04 -0.94 1.17
CA VAL A 93 -7.42 -0.02 2.24
C VAL A 93 -8.30 1.07 1.67
N VAL A 94 -9.47 1.27 2.26
CA VAL A 94 -10.32 2.44 2.05
C VAL A 94 -10.15 3.34 3.27
N ALA A 95 -9.70 4.55 3.06
CA ALA A 95 -9.48 5.54 4.10
C ALA A 95 -10.06 6.90 3.69
N GLU A 96 -10.14 7.82 4.64
CA GLU A 96 -10.47 9.21 4.33
C GLU A 96 -9.43 10.16 4.97
N ILE A 97 -9.24 11.32 4.36
CA ILE A 97 -8.43 12.40 4.94
C ILE A 97 -9.31 13.17 5.93
N ILE A 98 -8.94 13.15 7.22
CA ILE A 98 -9.66 13.86 8.29
C ILE A 98 -8.98 15.15 8.71
N GLY A 99 -7.83 15.48 8.15
CA GLY A 99 -7.05 16.68 8.45
C GLY A 99 -5.60 16.55 8.02
N HIS A 100 -4.78 17.52 8.40
CA HIS A 100 -3.35 17.51 8.10
C HIS A 100 -2.53 17.80 9.35
N LYS A 101 -1.36 17.20 9.44
CA LYS A 101 -0.35 17.50 10.47
C LYS A 101 0.25 18.89 10.22
N LYS A 102 1.00 19.41 11.21
CA LYS A 102 1.70 20.72 11.09
C LYS A 102 2.70 20.76 9.91
N ASP A 103 3.20 19.64 9.49
CA ASP A 103 4.14 19.50 8.38
C ASP A 103 3.44 19.23 7.01
N GLY A 104 2.11 19.38 6.96
CA GLY A 104 1.28 19.21 5.77
C GLY A 104 0.89 17.77 5.48
N ARG A 105 1.43 16.76 6.18
CA ARG A 105 1.06 15.36 5.92
C ARG A 105 -0.39 15.09 6.28
N PRO A 106 -1.16 14.35 5.42
CA PRO A 106 -2.54 14.02 5.70
C PRO A 106 -2.66 13.11 6.94
N ILE A 107 -3.73 13.30 7.68
CA ILE A 107 -4.17 12.40 8.76
C ILE A 107 -5.26 11.53 8.16
N LEU A 108 -5.00 10.23 8.09
CA LEU A 108 -5.93 9.26 7.52
C LEU A 108 -6.74 8.57 8.63
N ARG A 109 -8.01 8.37 8.37
CA ARG A 109 -8.88 7.46 9.10
C ARG A 109 -9.18 6.26 8.22
N VAL A 110 -8.73 5.07 8.61
CA VAL A 110 -9.06 3.82 7.93
C VAL A 110 -10.54 3.51 8.15
N LEU A 111 -11.26 3.30 7.06
CA LEU A 111 -12.69 2.98 7.05
C LEU A 111 -12.92 1.48 6.86
N GLU A 112 -12.17 0.88 5.94
CA GLU A 112 -12.30 -0.56 5.65
C GLU A 112 -10.97 -1.11 5.12
N VAL A 113 -10.70 -2.38 5.46
CA VAL A 113 -9.56 -3.15 4.93
C VAL A 113 -10.11 -4.41 4.28
N VAL A 114 -9.65 -4.70 3.07
CA VAL A 114 -9.98 -5.91 2.31
C VAL A 114 -8.69 -6.70 2.10
N THR A 115 -8.72 -7.99 2.38
CA THR A 115 -7.61 -8.89 2.10
C THR A 115 -8.13 -10.15 1.45
N ILE A 116 -7.64 -10.47 0.26
CA ILE A 116 -7.99 -11.69 -0.48
C ILE A 116 -6.70 -12.38 -0.90
N PRO A 117 -6.46 -13.62 -0.41
CA PRO A 117 -5.33 -14.42 -0.85
C PRO A 117 -5.56 -15.02 -2.23
N ARG A 118 -4.52 -15.07 -3.06
CA ARG A 118 -4.43 -15.85 -4.32
C ARG A 118 -5.40 -15.47 -5.44
N ASP A 119 -6.42 -14.66 -5.20
CA ASP A 119 -7.44 -14.29 -6.18
C ASP A 119 -7.55 -12.78 -6.34
N ARG A 120 -6.82 -12.28 -7.31
CA ARG A 120 -6.79 -10.85 -7.63
C ARG A 120 -8.13 -10.37 -8.21
N THR A 121 -8.84 -11.20 -8.97
CA THR A 121 -10.14 -10.83 -9.54
C THR A 121 -11.19 -10.65 -8.45
N THR A 122 -11.31 -11.61 -7.56
CA THR A 122 -12.20 -11.50 -6.38
C THR A 122 -11.79 -10.34 -5.50
N PHE A 123 -10.48 -10.09 -5.30
CA PHE A 123 -10.02 -8.93 -4.56
C PHE A 123 -10.61 -7.62 -5.11
N TRP A 124 -10.48 -7.37 -6.40
CA TRP A 124 -10.97 -6.13 -7.01
C TRP A 124 -12.49 -5.98 -6.94
N GLN A 125 -13.24 -7.08 -7.05
CA GLN A 125 -14.69 -7.07 -6.88
C GLN A 125 -15.09 -6.68 -5.46
N VAL A 126 -14.47 -7.29 -4.46
CA VAL A 126 -14.73 -7.02 -3.04
C VAL A 126 -14.25 -5.62 -2.65
N PHE A 127 -13.10 -5.19 -3.16
CA PHE A 127 -12.53 -3.87 -2.90
C PHE A 127 -13.41 -2.74 -3.49
N ASN A 128 -13.92 -2.94 -4.72
CA ASN A 128 -14.89 -2.04 -5.33
C ASN A 128 -16.17 -1.93 -4.48
N ALA A 129 -16.72 -3.06 -4.04
CA ALA A 129 -17.88 -3.07 -3.17
C ALA A 129 -17.60 -2.36 -1.83
N ALA A 130 -16.40 -2.52 -1.26
CA ALA A 130 -15.96 -1.81 -0.07
C ALA A 130 -15.90 -0.29 -0.29
N ALA A 131 -15.25 0.15 -1.37
CA ALA A 131 -15.14 1.57 -1.72
C ALA A 131 -16.53 2.22 -1.92
N LYS A 132 -17.45 1.54 -2.60
CA LYS A 132 -18.84 2.01 -2.78
C LYS A 132 -19.60 2.09 -1.46
N ARG A 133 -19.49 1.09 -0.59
CA ARG A 133 -20.07 1.14 0.77
C ARG A 133 -19.56 2.33 1.56
N GLN A 134 -18.29 2.67 1.39
CA GLN A 134 -17.66 3.82 2.05
C GLN A 134 -17.94 5.14 1.33
N GLY A 135 -18.82 5.15 0.31
CA GLY A 135 -19.33 6.35 -0.35
C GLY A 135 -18.42 6.88 -1.46
N LEU A 136 -17.78 6.01 -2.23
CA LEU A 136 -16.98 6.37 -3.40
C LEU A 136 -17.72 7.35 -4.32
N GLU A 137 -19.01 7.07 -4.62
CA GLU A 137 -19.83 7.87 -5.53
C GLU A 137 -20.22 9.26 -4.99
N ALA A 138 -20.16 9.44 -3.67
CA ALA A 138 -20.47 10.70 -2.98
C ALA A 138 -19.21 11.50 -2.57
N ALA A 139 -18.03 10.94 -2.75
CA ALA A 139 -16.79 11.59 -2.42
C ALA A 139 -16.51 12.79 -3.33
N LYS A 140 -16.00 13.88 -2.75
CA LYS A 140 -15.61 15.07 -3.53
C LYS A 140 -14.33 14.83 -4.33
N HIS A 141 -13.39 14.12 -3.72
CA HIS A 141 -12.13 13.72 -4.33
C HIS A 141 -11.84 12.27 -3.97
N VAL A 142 -11.29 11.54 -4.93
CA VAL A 142 -10.84 10.17 -4.73
C VAL A 142 -9.41 10.05 -5.20
N LEU A 143 -8.53 9.62 -4.30
CA LEU A 143 -7.14 9.34 -4.58
C LEU A 143 -6.94 7.83 -4.60
N PHE A 144 -6.29 7.28 -5.61
CA PHE A 144 -5.79 5.93 -5.60
C PHE A 144 -4.27 5.94 -5.48
N VAL A 145 -3.75 5.33 -4.42
CA VAL A 145 -2.32 5.18 -4.17
C VAL A 145 -1.93 3.73 -4.42
N GLY A 146 -0.98 3.48 -5.28
CA GLY A 146 -0.53 2.12 -5.59
C GLY A 146 0.85 2.08 -6.22
N ASP A 147 1.37 0.88 -6.36
CA ASP A 147 2.56 0.64 -7.16
C ASP A 147 2.26 0.65 -8.67
N ALA A 148 3.29 0.71 -9.50
CA ALA A 148 3.14 0.65 -10.95
C ALA A 148 3.00 -0.79 -11.48
N GLY A 149 3.00 -1.79 -10.59
CA GLY A 149 2.92 -3.20 -10.93
C GLY A 149 1.50 -3.70 -11.20
N GLY A 150 1.42 -4.84 -11.87
CA GLY A 150 0.22 -5.66 -11.96
C GLY A 150 -1.05 -5.02 -12.53
N GLY A 151 -0.99 -3.84 -13.17
CA GLY A 151 -2.18 -3.18 -13.72
C GLY A 151 -3.09 -2.55 -12.66
N ASN A 152 -2.60 -2.30 -11.44
CA ASN A 152 -3.40 -1.70 -10.36
C ASN A 152 -4.05 -0.37 -10.78
N PHE A 153 -3.34 0.48 -11.51
CA PHE A 153 -3.87 1.75 -11.99
C PHE A 153 -4.95 1.61 -13.07
N ASP A 154 -4.86 0.59 -13.92
CA ASP A 154 -5.87 0.32 -14.95
C ASP A 154 -7.18 -0.15 -14.27
N LEU A 155 -7.05 -1.09 -13.33
CA LEU A 155 -8.17 -1.57 -12.52
C LEU A 155 -8.79 -0.46 -11.65
N ALA A 156 -7.97 0.43 -11.08
CA ALA A 156 -8.47 1.59 -10.36
C ALA A 156 -9.27 2.52 -11.28
N SER A 157 -8.85 2.73 -12.53
CA SER A 157 -9.59 3.54 -13.51
C SER A 157 -10.93 2.92 -13.89
N GLU A 158 -11.06 1.59 -13.80
CA GLU A 158 -12.34 0.90 -14.02
C GLU A 158 -13.33 1.13 -12.86
N LEU A 159 -12.81 1.39 -11.64
CA LEU A 159 -13.66 1.73 -10.49
C LEU A 159 -14.24 3.14 -10.63
N ASP A 160 -13.41 4.10 -10.96
CA ASP A 160 -13.78 5.51 -11.18
C ASP A 160 -12.74 6.17 -12.11
N ALA A 161 -13.16 6.52 -13.32
CA ALA A 161 -12.28 7.15 -14.31
C ALA A 161 -11.82 8.58 -13.92
N THR A 162 -12.47 9.19 -12.93
CA THR A 162 -12.12 10.55 -12.44
C THR A 162 -11.14 10.52 -11.26
N MET A 163 -10.79 9.33 -10.79
CA MET A 163 -9.90 9.13 -9.65
C MET A 163 -8.49 9.63 -9.94
N GLU A 164 -7.95 10.43 -9.03
CA GLU A 164 -6.57 10.89 -9.10
C GLU A 164 -5.63 9.75 -8.71
N GLN A 165 -4.74 9.38 -9.62
CA GLN A 165 -3.79 8.29 -9.42
C GLN A 165 -2.46 8.81 -8.90
N VAL A 166 -1.98 8.25 -7.81
CA VAL A 166 -0.70 8.60 -7.18
C VAL A 166 0.16 7.36 -7.07
N LEU A 167 1.37 7.42 -7.61
CA LEU A 167 2.35 6.35 -7.42
C LEU A 167 2.79 6.31 -5.96
N ASP A 168 2.86 5.12 -5.37
CA ASP A 168 3.38 4.97 -4.01
C ASP A 168 4.79 5.57 -3.89
N PHE A 169 4.95 6.46 -2.91
CA PHE A 169 6.20 7.20 -2.72
C PHE A 169 7.36 6.30 -2.31
N TYR A 170 7.09 5.23 -1.54
CA TYR A 170 8.13 4.30 -1.12
C TYR A 170 8.61 3.44 -2.29
N HIS A 171 7.71 3.01 -3.16
CA HIS A 171 8.07 2.33 -4.41
C HIS A 171 8.92 3.23 -5.32
N ALA A 172 8.51 4.47 -5.53
CA ALA A 172 9.32 5.44 -6.28
C ALA A 172 10.70 5.66 -5.64
N SER A 173 10.76 5.70 -4.31
CA SER A 173 12.01 5.84 -3.54
C SER A 173 12.93 4.62 -3.70
N GLN A 174 12.38 3.40 -3.74
CA GLN A 174 13.15 2.17 -3.98
C GLN A 174 13.77 2.15 -5.39
N HIS A 175 12.99 2.51 -6.40
CA HIS A 175 13.48 2.64 -7.78
C HIS A 175 14.57 3.72 -7.89
N LEU A 176 14.40 4.84 -7.20
CA LEU A 176 15.42 5.88 -7.11
C LEU A 176 16.72 5.35 -6.48
N TYR A 177 16.59 4.59 -5.39
CA TYR A 177 17.74 4.01 -4.71
C TYR A 177 18.51 3.04 -5.62
N ALA A 178 17.80 2.13 -6.30
CA ALA A 178 18.39 1.19 -7.26
C ALA A 178 19.15 1.90 -8.41
N ALA A 179 18.58 2.99 -8.92
CA ALA A 179 19.24 3.81 -9.93
C ALA A 179 20.54 4.46 -9.42
N LEU A 180 20.51 4.98 -8.18
CA LEU A 180 21.69 5.59 -7.57
C LEU A 180 22.76 4.57 -7.22
N GLU A 181 22.38 3.41 -6.72
CA GLU A 181 23.30 2.31 -6.41
C GLU A 181 24.04 1.86 -7.69
N ALA A 182 23.31 1.67 -8.80
CA ALA A 182 23.91 1.34 -10.08
C ALA A 182 24.83 2.47 -10.61
N GLY A 183 24.39 3.72 -10.51
CA GLY A 183 25.10 4.86 -11.08
C GLY A 183 26.28 5.37 -10.27
N TYR A 184 26.37 5.00 -9.00
CA TYR A 184 27.42 5.35 -8.05
C TYR A 184 28.06 4.12 -7.41
N ALA A 185 28.12 3.00 -8.14
CA ALA A 185 28.73 1.76 -7.66
C ALA A 185 30.21 1.90 -7.24
N ASP A 186 30.88 2.94 -7.74
CA ASP A 186 32.23 3.36 -7.41
C ASP A 186 32.32 4.17 -6.08
N CYS A 187 31.17 4.53 -5.50
CA CYS A 187 31.09 5.31 -4.29
C CYS A 187 30.70 4.43 -3.08
N GLY A 188 31.05 4.85 -1.88
CA GLY A 188 30.63 4.17 -0.66
C GLY A 188 29.14 4.38 -0.38
N LYS A 189 28.54 3.44 0.37
CA LYS A 189 27.10 3.45 0.72
C LYS A 189 26.61 4.80 1.30
N ALA A 190 27.38 5.42 2.18
CA ALA A 190 27.05 6.70 2.80
C ALA A 190 26.83 7.83 1.78
N GLU A 191 27.59 7.85 0.70
CA GLU A 191 27.41 8.84 -0.39
C GLU A 191 26.14 8.55 -1.21
N ILE A 192 25.85 7.27 -1.46
CA ILE A 192 24.59 6.84 -2.14
C ILE A 192 23.39 7.25 -1.28
N ASP A 193 23.39 6.93 0.01
CA ASP A 193 22.33 7.27 0.97
C ASP A 193 22.08 8.79 1.01
N LYS A 194 23.14 9.60 1.07
CA LYS A 194 23.03 11.06 1.06
C LYS A 194 22.39 11.59 -0.23
N ARG A 195 22.77 11.04 -1.39
CA ARG A 195 22.19 11.43 -2.68
C ARG A 195 20.73 10.99 -2.79
N HIS A 196 20.41 9.81 -2.28
CA HIS A 196 19.06 9.29 -2.22
C HIS A 196 18.15 10.22 -1.41
N GLU A 197 18.53 10.57 -0.18
CA GLU A 197 17.75 11.50 0.64
C GLU A 197 17.55 12.86 -0.06
N THR A 198 18.59 13.40 -0.69
CA THR A 198 18.50 14.67 -1.43
C THR A 198 17.47 14.59 -2.57
N LEU A 199 17.50 13.52 -3.38
CA LEU A 199 16.59 13.38 -4.51
C LEU A 199 15.19 12.93 -4.09
N LYS A 200 15.06 12.19 -3.01
CA LYS A 200 13.79 11.83 -2.37
C LYS A 200 13.03 13.08 -1.90
N GLU A 201 13.72 14.01 -1.26
CA GLU A 201 13.13 15.32 -0.91
C GLU A 201 12.81 16.15 -2.14
N ARG A 202 13.60 16.03 -3.20
CA ARG A 202 13.30 16.70 -4.47
C ARG A 202 12.05 16.15 -5.15
N LEU A 203 11.77 14.85 -5.06
CA LEU A 203 10.55 14.24 -5.58
C LEU A 203 9.27 14.85 -5.00
N LYS A 204 9.31 15.28 -3.74
CA LYS A 204 8.16 15.91 -3.04
C LYS A 204 7.88 17.34 -3.50
N GLN A 205 8.70 17.91 -4.35
CA GLN A 205 8.55 19.29 -4.80
C GLN A 205 7.92 19.36 -6.19
N LYS A 206 7.30 20.50 -6.51
CA LYS A 206 6.78 20.74 -7.88
C LYS A 206 7.85 20.53 -8.94
N GLY A 207 7.54 19.72 -9.95
CA GLY A 207 8.49 19.32 -11.01
C GLY A 207 9.61 18.40 -10.50
N GLY A 208 9.42 17.76 -9.35
CA GLY A 208 10.41 16.87 -8.74
C GLY A 208 10.73 15.65 -9.59
N ALA A 209 9.71 14.99 -10.13
CA ALA A 209 9.91 13.83 -11.01
C ALA A 209 10.77 14.17 -12.24
N ASP A 210 10.49 15.27 -12.92
CA ASP A 210 11.31 15.73 -14.06
C ASP A 210 12.75 16.04 -13.67
N ALA A 211 12.94 16.64 -12.49
CA ALA A 211 14.29 16.94 -12.00
C ALA A 211 15.08 15.65 -11.69
N VAL A 212 14.43 14.64 -11.11
CA VAL A 212 15.03 13.32 -10.88
C VAL A 212 15.35 12.63 -12.19
N ILE A 213 14.44 12.59 -13.15
CA ILE A 213 14.65 12.00 -14.48
C ILE A 213 15.89 12.64 -15.15
N ARG A 214 15.98 13.99 -15.16
CA ARG A 214 17.16 14.68 -15.72
C ARG A 214 18.46 14.33 -15.00
N ARG A 215 18.40 14.18 -13.67
CA ARG A 215 19.57 13.81 -12.88
C ARG A 215 20.03 12.38 -13.17
N LEU A 216 19.11 11.43 -13.25
CA LEU A 216 19.41 10.05 -13.61
C LEU A 216 19.90 9.93 -15.04
N ALA A 217 19.31 10.66 -16.00
CA ALA A 217 19.78 10.70 -17.38
C ALA A 217 21.22 11.20 -17.47
N LYS A 218 21.57 12.27 -16.73
CA LYS A 218 22.96 12.74 -16.65
C LYS A 218 23.89 11.71 -15.98
N LEU A 219 23.40 10.97 -14.99
CA LEU A 219 24.17 9.91 -14.34
C LEU A 219 24.50 8.78 -15.33
N ALA A 220 23.57 8.41 -16.20
CA ALA A 220 23.73 7.36 -17.20
C ALA A 220 24.79 7.69 -18.27
N THR A 221 25.23 8.95 -18.39
CA THR A 221 26.33 9.34 -19.34
C THR A 221 27.75 9.21 -18.77
N ARG A 222 27.89 8.73 -17.50
CA ARG A 222 29.24 8.54 -16.92
C ARG A 222 29.99 7.43 -17.64
N SER A 223 31.22 7.70 -18.05
CA SER A 223 32.07 6.75 -18.78
C SER A 223 32.56 5.56 -17.95
N VAL A 224 32.48 5.67 -16.63
CA VAL A 224 32.92 4.62 -15.68
C VAL A 224 31.88 3.53 -15.39
N LEU A 225 30.68 3.62 -15.97
CA LEU A 225 29.61 2.68 -15.72
C LEU A 225 29.81 1.38 -16.49
N SER A 226 29.60 0.26 -15.82
CA SER A 226 29.50 -1.05 -16.47
C SER A 226 28.23 -1.14 -17.35
N ALA A 227 28.21 -2.06 -18.30
CA ALA A 227 27.02 -2.32 -19.11
C ALA A 227 25.79 -2.64 -18.26
N ALA A 228 25.95 -3.46 -17.22
CA ALA A 228 24.86 -3.80 -16.29
C ALA A 228 24.32 -2.57 -15.53
N ALA A 229 25.21 -1.66 -15.10
CA ALA A 229 24.80 -0.41 -14.45
C ALA A 229 24.05 0.51 -15.41
N GLN A 230 24.48 0.59 -16.66
CA GLN A 230 23.80 1.36 -17.71
C GLN A 230 22.39 0.78 -17.99
N ASP A 231 22.25 -0.54 -18.06
CA ASP A 231 20.96 -1.20 -18.28
C ASP A 231 20.01 -0.97 -17.09
N THR A 232 20.51 -1.05 -15.86
CA THR A 232 19.73 -0.71 -14.67
C THR A 232 19.26 0.75 -14.72
N LEU A 233 20.17 1.70 -14.95
CA LEU A 233 19.79 3.11 -15.06
C LEU A 233 18.77 3.37 -16.16
N ARG A 234 18.88 2.70 -17.31
CA ARG A 234 17.90 2.83 -18.41
C ARG A 234 16.51 2.38 -17.98
N ARG A 235 16.40 1.22 -17.31
CA ARG A 235 15.11 0.72 -16.79
C ARG A 235 14.51 1.68 -15.77
N GLU A 236 15.32 2.15 -14.83
CA GLU A 236 14.84 3.05 -13.77
C GLU A 236 14.42 4.42 -14.33
N ILE A 237 15.17 4.98 -15.29
CA ILE A 237 14.78 6.22 -15.99
C ILE A 237 13.44 6.03 -16.73
N GLU A 238 13.27 4.90 -17.39
CA GLU A 238 12.01 4.60 -18.10
C GLU A 238 10.84 4.43 -17.13
N TYR A 239 11.06 3.78 -15.99
CA TYR A 239 10.08 3.69 -14.91
C TYR A 239 9.61 5.08 -14.45
N PHE A 240 10.55 6.00 -14.18
CA PHE A 240 10.21 7.37 -13.79
C PHE A 240 9.48 8.11 -14.91
N ARG A 241 9.90 7.98 -16.17
CA ARG A 241 9.23 8.61 -17.31
C ARG A 241 7.80 8.14 -17.49
N LYS A 242 7.58 6.84 -17.42
CA LYS A 242 6.24 6.22 -17.55
C LYS A 242 5.30 6.69 -16.46
N ASN A 243 5.80 6.90 -15.24
CA ASN A 243 4.98 7.17 -14.06
C ASN A 243 5.04 8.62 -13.56
N CYS A 244 5.78 9.54 -14.22
CA CYS A 244 5.97 10.92 -13.74
C CYS A 244 4.66 11.68 -13.55
N HIS A 245 3.62 11.39 -14.34
CA HIS A 245 2.28 11.98 -14.23
C HIS A 245 1.53 11.57 -12.96
N ARG A 246 1.98 10.51 -12.26
CA ARG A 246 1.46 10.02 -10.97
C ARG A 246 2.34 10.44 -9.78
N MET A 247 3.41 11.20 -10.01
CA MET A 247 4.38 11.61 -8.97
C MET A 247 4.22 13.08 -8.56
N HIS A 248 2.99 13.49 -8.29
CA HIS A 248 2.69 14.88 -7.90
C HIS A 248 2.52 15.03 -6.39
N TYR A 249 3.48 14.46 -5.62
CA TYR A 249 3.48 14.43 -4.15
C TYR A 249 3.43 15.81 -3.47
N PHE A 250 3.70 16.88 -4.21
CA PHE A 250 3.65 18.26 -3.69
C PHE A 250 2.22 18.81 -3.50
N SER A 251 1.22 18.12 -4.02
CA SER A 251 -0.19 18.53 -3.98
C SER A 251 -1.05 17.72 -2.99
N LEU A 252 -0.43 16.76 -2.30
CA LEU A 252 -1.09 15.82 -1.38
C LEU A 252 -1.12 16.32 0.06
#